data_a23ad21439707656d812eec9bdf88827
#
_entry.id   a23ad21439707656d812eec9bdf88827
#
_cell.length_a   1.000
_cell.length_b   1.000
_cell.length_c   1.000
_cell.angle_alpha   90.00
_cell.angle_beta   90.00
_cell.angle_gamma   90.00
#
_symmetry.space_group_name_H-M   'P 1'
#
loop_
_entity.id
_entity.type
_entity.pdbx_description
1 polymer ?
#
loop_
_entity_poly.entity_id
_entity_poly.type
_entity_poly.pdbx_seq_one_letter_code
_entity_poly.pdbx_strand_id
1 'polypeptide(L)'
;MAMLAAHFNDAGIIVVDDERILYREPGFALLEDDYLITGAEAYANASMKPLRIQNHYWSDLRTEPLPDRRFHHLSAADLVSRQLEQIWQRVAKEGDQLAIAVPAYMSNENIGLLLGIATELNIPVIAMCDAAVCATRRHYEHAVPVHIDLSLHSSSLTRLMQEGQVQVDHSVVIEDNGLLLLYENWLKAIAEIFIQQSRFDPLHTAETEQALQDKMPDWLTMASSASSVQLEVEYDGVTHQAEIESLGLIAAAAPVYQSIVSNLRALIKAEETPALQLSDRAARMPGLADTLRTRAGGEVFLLESGATARGLIKRCKPQLSSGGLTLSRHMAWDQSPVSVSNSEAAGEGGLPTHLLFGHRAHSLDGDPLVLGSQVSDDERWLDLQQKMPGMSRRHCVVSLDNGQFVVTDYSRYGTYLNGHRIDGSAV
;
A
#
# COMPACT_ATOMS: atom_id res chain seq x y z
N MET A 1 21.31 -0.78 28.64
CA MET A 1 21.75 -1.03 27.25
C MET A 1 20.75 -2.00 26.67
N ALA A 2 19.83 -1.49 25.87
CA ALA A 2 18.81 -2.28 25.18
C ALA A 2 19.06 -2.24 23.66
N MET A 3 18.56 -3.24 22.95
CA MET A 3 18.50 -3.23 21.50
C MET A 3 17.13 -2.69 21.08
N LEU A 4 17.10 -1.65 20.27
CA LEU A 4 15.94 -1.14 19.59
C LEU A 4 15.94 -1.63 18.15
N ALA A 5 14.78 -1.89 17.58
CA ALA A 5 14.66 -2.23 16.16
C ALA A 5 13.77 -1.21 15.45
N ALA A 6 14.25 -0.69 14.32
CA ALA A 6 13.51 0.23 13.47
C ALA A 6 13.16 -0.41 12.13
N HIS A 7 11.94 -0.21 11.65
CA HIS A 7 11.53 -0.44 10.27
C HIS A 7 11.32 0.91 9.59
N PHE A 8 12.24 1.30 8.71
CA PHE A 8 12.23 2.60 8.04
C PHE A 8 11.37 2.60 6.76
N ASN A 9 10.11 2.15 6.88
CA ASN A 9 9.16 2.35 5.81
C ASN A 9 8.52 3.74 5.93
N ASP A 10 8.62 4.56 4.88
CA ASP A 10 8.19 5.96 4.85
C ASP A 10 6.68 6.16 5.09
N ALA A 11 5.83 5.17 4.76
CA ALA A 11 4.41 5.21 5.10
C ALA A 11 4.12 5.10 6.61
N GLY A 12 5.12 4.75 7.41
CA GLY A 12 5.04 4.67 8.86
C GLY A 12 6.29 4.05 9.44
N ILE A 13 7.26 4.90 9.76
CA ILE A 13 8.49 4.50 10.44
C ILE A 13 8.14 3.99 11.83
N ILE A 14 8.52 2.77 12.15
CA ILE A 14 8.22 2.12 13.43
C ILE A 14 9.52 1.79 14.14
N VAL A 15 9.61 2.18 15.42
CA VAL A 15 10.68 1.74 16.32
C VAL A 15 10.05 0.98 17.48
N VAL A 16 10.62 -0.18 17.80
CA VAL A 16 10.18 -1.06 18.90
C VAL A 16 11.30 -1.36 19.86
N ASP A 17 10.95 -1.62 21.11
CA ASP A 17 11.71 -2.45 22.04
C ASP A 17 11.14 -3.89 22.05
N ASP A 18 11.58 -4.73 22.97
CA ASP A 18 11.10 -6.12 23.08
C ASP A 18 9.59 -6.23 23.31
N GLU A 19 8.94 -5.22 23.88
CA GLU A 19 7.57 -5.29 24.36
C GLU A 19 6.58 -4.42 23.56
N ARG A 20 7.00 -3.23 23.12
CA ARG A 20 6.08 -2.20 22.63
C ARG A 20 6.64 -1.39 21.46
N ILE A 21 5.74 -0.72 20.77
CA ILE A 21 6.06 0.30 19.78
C ILE A 21 6.37 1.61 20.53
N LEU A 22 7.58 2.14 20.35
CA LEU A 22 8.05 3.38 20.96
C LEU A 22 7.82 4.61 20.06
N TYR A 23 7.82 4.39 18.74
CA TYR A 23 7.64 5.44 17.73
C TYR A 23 6.87 4.88 16.54
N ARG A 24 5.97 5.71 15.98
CA ARG A 24 5.24 5.42 14.75
C ARG A 24 4.77 6.70 14.10
N GLU A 25 5.47 7.17 13.07
CA GLU A 25 5.11 8.38 12.32
C GLU A 25 5.55 8.24 10.85
N PRO A 26 4.87 8.94 9.91
CA PRO A 26 5.19 8.85 8.49
C PRO A 26 6.44 9.68 8.13
N GLY A 27 7.00 9.40 6.96
CA GLY A 27 8.10 10.13 6.35
C GLY A 27 7.63 11.40 5.65
N PHE A 28 7.07 12.35 6.40
CA PHE A 28 6.69 13.68 5.93
C PHE A 28 7.58 14.75 6.54
N ALA A 29 7.91 15.77 5.77
CA ALA A 29 8.60 16.96 6.23
C ALA A 29 7.88 18.21 5.72
N LEU A 30 7.67 19.18 6.61
CA LEU A 30 7.17 20.52 6.32
C LEU A 30 8.33 21.50 6.42
N LEU A 31 8.61 22.19 5.33
CA LEU A 31 9.69 23.16 5.20
C LEU A 31 9.12 24.56 5.42
N GLU A 32 9.51 25.21 6.53
CA GLU A 32 9.25 26.61 6.78
C GLU A 32 10.55 27.41 6.63
N ASP A 33 10.45 28.73 6.54
CA ASP A 33 11.61 29.57 6.26
C ASP A 33 12.70 29.49 7.35
N ASP A 34 12.27 29.29 8.61
CA ASP A 34 13.16 29.30 9.78
C ASP A 34 13.23 27.94 10.51
N TYR A 35 12.39 26.96 10.15
CA TYR A 35 12.35 25.68 10.83
C TYR A 35 11.85 24.53 9.94
N LEU A 36 12.17 23.32 10.37
CA LEU A 36 11.82 22.07 9.73
C LEU A 36 11.06 21.17 10.72
N ILE A 37 9.86 20.75 10.34
CA ILE A 37 9.02 19.81 11.08
C ILE A 37 9.00 18.49 10.31
N THR A 38 9.03 17.35 11.03
CA THR A 38 8.93 16.02 10.40
C THR A 38 7.87 15.15 11.09
N GLY A 39 7.47 14.07 10.43
CA GLY A 39 6.56 13.08 10.98
C GLY A 39 5.08 13.47 10.93
N ALA A 40 4.35 13.13 12.00
CA ALA A 40 2.89 13.31 12.08
C ALA A 40 2.46 14.78 12.01
N GLU A 41 3.21 15.67 12.62
CA GLU A 41 2.91 17.11 12.59
C GLU A 41 3.05 17.69 11.17
N ALA A 42 4.04 17.24 10.39
CA ALA A 42 4.17 17.62 8.99
C ALA A 42 3.00 17.06 8.16
N TYR A 43 2.61 15.81 8.39
CA TYR A 43 1.47 15.18 7.72
C TYR A 43 0.15 15.91 7.99
N ALA A 44 -0.10 16.34 9.25
CA ALA A 44 -1.30 17.11 9.62
C ALA A 44 -1.41 18.48 8.95
N ASN A 45 -0.39 18.94 8.24
CA ASN A 45 -0.36 20.17 7.47
C ASN A 45 -0.24 19.93 5.96
N ALA A 46 -0.36 18.69 5.50
CA ALA A 46 -0.05 18.33 4.12
C ALA A 46 -0.94 19.04 3.10
N SER A 47 -2.25 19.06 3.30
CA SER A 47 -3.19 19.79 2.42
C SER A 47 -3.16 21.30 2.65
N MET A 48 -2.83 21.75 3.86
CA MET A 48 -2.76 23.18 4.19
C MET A 48 -1.56 23.89 3.52
N LYS A 49 -0.45 23.17 3.35
CA LYS A 49 0.82 23.74 2.83
C LYS A 49 1.48 22.82 1.80
N PRO A 50 0.78 22.37 0.74
CA PRO A 50 1.25 21.33 -0.16
C PRO A 50 2.57 21.66 -0.86
N LEU A 51 2.84 22.95 -1.16
CA LEU A 51 4.10 23.39 -1.77
C LEU A 51 5.30 23.41 -0.82
N ARG A 52 5.08 23.17 0.46
CA ARG A 52 6.13 23.13 1.51
C ARG A 52 6.32 21.72 2.08
N ILE A 53 5.53 20.76 1.62
CA ILE A 53 5.65 19.35 2.02
C ILE A 53 6.68 18.63 1.16
N GLN A 54 7.51 17.83 1.84
CA GLN A 54 8.40 16.85 1.22
C GLN A 54 8.09 15.47 1.83
N ASN A 55 7.88 14.46 0.98
CA ASN A 55 7.55 13.11 1.41
C ASN A 55 8.28 12.00 0.61
N HIS A 56 9.19 12.40 -0.30
CA HIS A 56 10.04 11.48 -1.07
C HIS A 56 11.42 11.25 -0.45
N TYR A 57 11.79 11.99 0.59
CA TYR A 57 13.18 12.04 1.08
C TYR A 57 13.69 10.71 1.69
N TRP A 58 12.82 9.79 2.09
CA TRP A 58 13.21 8.44 2.48
C TRP A 58 13.39 7.51 1.27
N SER A 59 12.51 7.59 0.28
CA SER A 59 12.57 6.76 -0.93
C SER A 59 13.61 7.26 -1.93
N ASP A 60 13.84 8.57 -1.97
CA ASP A 60 14.82 9.24 -2.84
C ASP A 60 15.92 9.90 -1.99
N LEU A 61 16.54 9.09 -1.10
CA LEU A 61 17.60 9.55 -0.21
C LEU A 61 18.87 9.90 -1.00
N ARG A 62 19.21 11.20 -1.05
CA ARG A 62 20.36 11.74 -1.78
C ARG A 62 20.88 13.03 -1.14
N THR A 63 22.09 13.43 -1.53
CA THR A 63 22.78 14.63 -1.01
C THR A 63 22.62 15.85 -1.90
N GLU A 64 22.05 15.72 -3.09
CA GLU A 64 21.78 16.85 -3.97
C GLU A 64 20.74 17.78 -3.36
N PRO A 65 20.89 19.11 -3.57
CA PRO A 65 19.94 20.10 -3.11
C PRO A 65 18.51 19.82 -3.56
N LEU A 66 17.55 20.14 -2.71
CA LEU A 66 16.13 20.06 -3.06
C LEU A 66 15.82 20.92 -4.29
N PRO A 67 14.87 20.48 -5.17
CA PRO A 67 14.55 21.20 -6.41
C PRO A 67 14.00 22.62 -6.19
N ASP A 68 13.31 22.85 -5.08
CA ASP A 68 12.75 24.16 -4.74
C ASP A 68 13.86 25.14 -4.34
N ARG A 69 13.98 26.25 -5.09
CA ARG A 69 15.01 27.27 -4.88
C ARG A 69 15.00 27.87 -3.47
N ARG A 70 13.86 27.91 -2.82
CA ARG A 70 13.74 28.42 -1.42
C ARG A 70 14.50 27.52 -0.44
N PHE A 71 14.60 26.25 -0.75
CA PHE A 71 15.16 25.21 0.11
C PHE A 71 16.38 24.52 -0.49
N HIS A 72 17.07 25.16 -1.46
CA HIS A 72 18.28 24.65 -2.09
C HIS A 72 19.47 24.44 -1.14
N HIS A 73 19.38 24.94 0.09
CA HIS A 73 20.36 24.69 1.14
C HIS A 73 20.12 23.37 1.88
N LEU A 74 19.02 22.68 1.59
CA LEU A 74 18.64 21.38 2.14
C LEU A 74 18.67 20.31 1.06
N SER A 75 18.93 19.07 1.48
CA SER A 75 18.87 17.84 0.68
C SER A 75 17.91 16.84 1.32
N ALA A 76 17.58 15.74 0.63
CA ALA A 76 16.85 14.63 1.23
C ALA A 76 17.60 14.04 2.44
N ALA A 77 18.94 14.02 2.39
CA ALA A 77 19.78 13.55 3.50
C ALA A 77 19.62 14.43 4.76
N ASP A 78 19.48 15.74 4.61
CA ASP A 78 19.23 16.63 5.75
C ASP A 78 17.87 16.37 6.39
N LEU A 79 16.83 16.10 5.58
CA LEU A 79 15.49 15.76 6.09
C LEU A 79 15.48 14.42 6.81
N VAL A 80 16.16 13.40 6.27
CA VAL A 80 16.33 12.10 6.95
C VAL A 80 17.12 12.28 8.25
N SER A 81 18.22 13.06 8.21
CA SER A 81 19.03 13.35 9.40
C SER A 81 18.19 13.98 10.50
N ARG A 82 17.37 14.97 10.16
CA ARG A 82 16.49 15.64 11.12
C ARG A 82 15.46 14.71 11.73
N GLN A 83 14.75 13.92 10.90
CA GLN A 83 13.76 12.97 11.41
C GLN A 83 14.41 11.86 12.24
N LEU A 84 15.54 11.32 11.79
CA LEU A 84 16.27 10.28 12.51
C LEU A 84 16.79 10.76 13.87
N GLU A 85 17.29 12.00 13.93
CA GLU A 85 17.67 12.65 15.19
C GLU A 85 16.49 12.74 16.16
N GLN A 86 15.34 13.24 15.69
CA GLN A 86 14.12 13.34 16.49
C GLN A 86 13.64 11.96 16.99
N ILE A 87 13.66 10.95 16.13
CA ILE A 87 13.34 9.58 16.52
C ILE A 87 14.26 9.12 17.65
N TRP A 88 15.58 9.25 17.43
CA TRP A 88 16.56 8.76 18.38
C TRP A 88 16.46 9.45 19.75
N GLN A 89 16.34 10.78 19.75
CA GLN A 89 16.14 11.57 20.99
C GLN A 89 14.88 11.17 21.75
N ARG A 90 13.81 10.76 21.04
CA ARG A 90 12.52 10.39 21.65
C ARG A 90 12.51 8.97 22.23
N VAL A 91 13.23 8.03 21.62
CA VAL A 91 13.12 6.60 21.97
C VAL A 91 14.31 6.03 22.70
N ALA A 92 15.52 6.55 22.47
CA ALA A 92 16.75 5.97 22.95
C ALA A 92 17.12 6.45 24.36
N LYS A 93 17.78 5.56 25.10
CA LYS A 93 18.45 5.83 26.36
C LYS A 93 19.95 5.66 26.17
N GLU A 94 20.72 6.18 27.13
CA GLU A 94 22.19 6.03 27.11
C GLU A 94 22.60 4.56 27.00
N GLY A 95 23.43 4.28 26.00
CA GLY A 95 23.97 2.94 25.75
C GLY A 95 23.05 2.02 24.91
N ASP A 96 21.89 2.50 24.45
CA ASP A 96 21.03 1.71 23.56
C ASP A 96 21.64 1.61 22.16
N GLN A 97 21.27 0.54 21.45
CA GLN A 97 21.77 0.19 20.11
C GLN A 97 20.61 -0.01 19.15
N LEU A 98 20.83 0.26 17.86
CA LEU A 98 19.81 0.20 16.82
C LEU A 98 20.06 -0.95 15.84
N ALA A 99 19.06 -1.78 15.59
CA ALA A 99 18.98 -2.69 14.45
C ALA A 99 17.97 -2.14 13.43
N ILE A 100 18.25 -2.26 12.14
CA ILE A 100 17.46 -1.66 11.06
C ILE A 100 16.86 -2.76 10.17
N ALA A 101 15.53 -2.78 10.04
CA ALA A 101 14.82 -3.50 8.99
C ALA A 101 14.69 -2.57 7.76
N VAL A 102 15.36 -2.95 6.69
CA VAL A 102 15.50 -2.14 5.47
C VAL A 102 14.39 -2.49 4.49
N PRO A 103 13.55 -1.53 4.07
CA PRO A 103 12.50 -1.77 3.08
C PRO A 103 13.08 -2.02 1.68
N ALA A 104 12.33 -2.76 0.85
CA ALA A 104 12.79 -3.21 -0.46
C ALA A 104 13.08 -2.07 -1.46
N TYR A 105 12.50 -0.88 -1.28
CA TYR A 105 12.75 0.27 -2.15
C TYR A 105 14.11 0.96 -1.91
N MET A 106 14.79 0.70 -0.80
CA MET A 106 16.09 1.30 -0.52
C MET A 106 17.20 0.62 -1.30
N SER A 107 17.91 1.39 -2.14
CA SER A 107 19.11 0.94 -2.84
C SER A 107 20.30 0.76 -1.87
N ASN A 108 21.34 0.07 -2.31
CA ASN A 108 22.58 -0.04 -1.53
C ASN A 108 23.24 1.35 -1.29
N GLU A 109 23.07 2.29 -2.20
CA GLU A 109 23.54 3.67 -2.06
C GLU A 109 22.77 4.42 -0.96
N ASN A 110 21.42 4.32 -0.98
CA ASN A 110 20.58 4.89 0.10
C ASN A 110 20.93 4.31 1.48
N ILE A 111 21.19 3.00 1.56
CA ILE A 111 21.61 2.35 2.80
C ILE A 111 22.96 2.88 3.29
N GLY A 112 23.90 3.09 2.37
CA GLY A 112 25.20 3.70 2.69
C GLY A 112 25.06 5.11 3.24
N LEU A 113 24.22 5.95 2.61
CA LEU A 113 23.93 7.31 3.09
C LEU A 113 23.25 7.29 4.47
N LEU A 114 22.25 6.40 4.68
CA LEU A 114 21.58 6.25 5.98
C LEU A 114 22.55 5.89 7.09
N LEU A 115 23.51 4.99 6.83
CA LEU A 115 24.57 4.64 7.79
C LEU A 115 25.51 5.80 8.07
N GLY A 116 25.85 6.60 7.04
CA GLY A 116 26.63 7.81 7.20
C GLY A 116 25.94 8.81 8.14
N ILE A 117 24.66 9.09 7.88
CA ILE A 117 23.80 9.95 8.72
C ILE A 117 23.74 9.41 10.17
N ALA A 118 23.47 8.12 10.33
CA ALA A 118 23.42 7.51 11.67
C ALA A 118 24.76 7.66 12.42
N THR A 119 25.89 7.55 11.70
CA THR A 119 27.24 7.72 12.27
C THR A 119 27.46 9.17 12.72
N GLU A 120 27.09 10.16 11.92
CA GLU A 120 27.18 11.59 12.29
C GLU A 120 26.34 11.94 13.50
N LEU A 121 25.16 11.32 13.62
CA LEU A 121 24.25 11.47 14.76
C LEU A 121 24.68 10.63 15.99
N ASN A 122 25.80 9.91 15.95
CA ASN A 122 26.25 9.00 16.97
C ASN A 122 25.21 7.94 17.36
N ILE A 123 24.43 7.46 16.40
CA ILE A 123 23.46 6.36 16.58
C ILE A 123 24.20 5.03 16.34
N PRO A 124 24.33 4.17 17.36
CA PRO A 124 25.10 2.94 17.23
C PRO A 124 24.28 1.87 16.50
N VAL A 125 24.33 1.84 15.17
CA VAL A 125 23.71 0.80 14.35
C VAL A 125 24.55 -0.48 14.46
N ILE A 126 23.92 -1.59 14.86
CA ILE A 126 24.59 -2.89 15.10
C ILE A 126 24.24 -3.97 14.09
N ALA A 127 23.16 -3.83 13.36
CA ALA A 127 22.73 -4.78 12.34
C ALA A 127 21.75 -4.16 11.35
N MET A 128 21.76 -4.69 10.14
CA MET A 128 20.75 -4.41 9.11
C MET A 128 20.25 -5.70 8.49
N CYS A 129 18.94 -5.80 8.27
CA CYS A 129 18.33 -6.95 7.62
C CYS A 129 17.19 -6.50 6.69
N ASP A 130 16.96 -7.25 5.62
CA ASP A 130 15.83 -7.05 4.74
C ASP A 130 14.49 -7.14 5.49
N ALA A 131 13.58 -6.21 5.25
CA ALA A 131 12.31 -6.10 5.97
C ALA A 131 11.41 -7.33 5.77
N ALA A 132 11.37 -7.91 4.57
CA ALA A 132 10.57 -9.11 4.29
C ALA A 132 11.11 -10.34 5.04
N VAL A 133 12.45 -10.47 5.14
CA VAL A 133 13.09 -11.51 5.95
C VAL A 133 12.78 -11.29 7.43
N CYS A 134 12.83 -10.03 7.90
CA CYS A 134 12.46 -9.71 9.28
C CYS A 134 11.00 -10.04 9.60
N ALA A 135 10.10 -9.82 8.67
CA ALA A 135 8.68 -10.10 8.82
C ALA A 135 8.35 -11.61 8.82
N THR A 136 9.15 -12.42 8.10
CA THR A 136 8.89 -13.84 7.90
C THR A 136 9.58 -14.66 8.99
N ARG A 137 8.81 -15.05 10.03
CA ARG A 137 9.30 -15.66 11.26
C ARG A 137 9.13 -17.17 11.34
N ARG A 138 8.37 -17.75 10.40
CA ARG A 138 8.03 -19.19 10.36
C ARG A 138 8.22 -19.79 8.99
N HIS A 139 8.37 -21.09 8.95
CA HIS A 139 8.35 -21.86 7.71
C HIS A 139 6.90 -22.09 7.26
N TYR A 140 6.61 -21.86 5.99
CA TYR A 140 5.31 -22.11 5.33
C TYR A 140 5.43 -23.40 4.53
N GLU A 141 4.93 -24.51 5.11
CA GLU A 141 5.02 -25.82 4.50
C GLU A 141 4.18 -25.88 3.23
N HIS A 142 4.75 -26.42 2.17
CA HIS A 142 4.12 -26.58 0.84
C HIS A 142 3.78 -25.29 0.13
N ALA A 143 4.33 -24.16 0.53
CA ALA A 143 4.05 -22.86 -0.08
C ALA A 143 5.29 -21.99 -0.24
N VAL A 144 5.19 -21.00 -1.12
CA VAL A 144 6.23 -19.99 -1.33
C VAL A 144 5.78 -18.70 -0.65
N PRO A 145 6.49 -18.24 0.39
CA PRO A 145 6.12 -16.98 1.04
C PRO A 145 6.46 -15.79 0.16
N VAL A 146 5.48 -14.87 0.06
CA VAL A 146 5.64 -13.58 -0.57
C VAL A 146 5.21 -12.51 0.40
N HIS A 147 6.13 -11.63 0.78
CA HIS A 147 5.84 -10.48 1.63
C HIS A 147 5.40 -9.31 0.77
N ILE A 148 4.27 -8.69 1.12
CA ILE A 148 3.67 -7.55 0.44
C ILE A 148 3.63 -6.38 1.41
N ASP A 149 4.32 -5.29 1.06
CA ASP A 149 4.35 -4.06 1.84
C ASP A 149 3.99 -2.84 1.00
N LEU A 150 3.40 -1.84 1.64
CA LEU A 150 3.07 -0.54 1.05
C LEU A 150 3.95 0.53 1.68
N SER A 151 4.58 1.34 0.84
CA SER A 151 5.25 2.58 1.20
C SER A 151 4.42 3.79 0.73
N LEU A 152 4.87 5.01 0.93
CA LEU A 152 4.13 6.19 0.48
C LEU A 152 3.94 6.19 -1.04
N HIS A 153 4.98 5.88 -1.78
CA HIS A 153 5.02 6.03 -3.24
C HIS A 153 5.03 4.71 -4.00
N SER A 154 5.31 3.59 -3.35
CA SER A 154 5.46 2.30 -4.02
C SER A 154 4.83 1.14 -3.24
N SER A 155 4.59 0.03 -3.94
CA SER A 155 4.30 -1.27 -3.34
C SER A 155 5.49 -2.19 -3.55
N SER A 156 5.81 -3.03 -2.59
CA SER A 156 6.88 -4.03 -2.72
C SER A 156 6.35 -5.44 -2.53
N LEU A 157 6.82 -6.35 -3.40
CA LEU A 157 6.55 -7.78 -3.32
C LEU A 157 7.90 -8.50 -3.25
N THR A 158 8.17 -9.16 -2.12
CA THR A 158 9.40 -9.91 -1.92
C THR A 158 9.09 -11.39 -1.80
N ARG A 159 9.49 -12.15 -2.81
CA ARG A 159 9.48 -13.60 -2.80
C ARG A 159 10.63 -14.12 -1.96
N LEU A 160 10.36 -15.12 -1.14
CA LEU A 160 11.33 -15.68 -0.19
C LEU A 160 11.54 -17.17 -0.45
N MET A 161 12.78 -17.61 -0.30
CA MET A 161 13.16 -19.04 -0.24
C MET A 161 13.19 -19.51 1.20
N GLN A 162 13.02 -20.83 1.40
CA GLN A 162 12.91 -21.48 2.71
C GLN A 162 13.87 -22.69 2.84
N GLU A 163 15.09 -22.56 2.37
CA GLU A 163 16.11 -23.62 2.43
C GLU A 163 16.90 -23.56 3.74
N GLY A 164 16.39 -24.21 4.80
CA GLY A 164 17.02 -24.22 6.13
C GLY A 164 16.86 -22.93 6.92
N GLN A 165 16.57 -21.82 6.26
CA GLN A 165 16.28 -20.49 6.81
C GLN A 165 15.49 -19.68 5.80
N VAL A 166 14.91 -18.57 6.25
CA VAL A 166 14.27 -17.62 5.32
C VAL A 166 15.34 -16.76 4.65
N GLN A 167 15.25 -16.57 3.33
CA GLN A 167 16.11 -15.68 2.57
C GLN A 167 15.37 -15.03 1.39
N VAL A 168 15.83 -13.84 0.98
CA VAL A 168 15.29 -13.16 -0.21
C VAL A 168 15.65 -13.97 -1.46
N ASP A 169 14.66 -14.29 -2.26
CA ASP A 169 14.82 -14.83 -3.62
C ASP A 169 14.80 -13.68 -4.62
N HIS A 170 13.66 -12.97 -4.70
CA HIS A 170 13.45 -11.87 -5.63
C HIS A 170 12.53 -10.81 -5.04
N SER A 171 12.83 -9.52 -5.31
CA SER A 171 12.00 -8.40 -4.90
C SER A 171 11.60 -7.56 -6.11
N VAL A 172 10.33 -7.17 -6.15
CA VAL A 172 9.76 -6.24 -7.13
C VAL A 172 9.26 -5.02 -6.38
N VAL A 173 9.69 -3.83 -6.80
CA VAL A 173 9.14 -2.55 -6.36
C VAL A 173 8.31 -1.99 -7.49
N ILE A 174 7.05 -1.69 -7.21
CA ILE A 174 6.10 -1.11 -8.15
C ILE A 174 6.03 0.38 -7.83
N GLU A 175 6.74 1.18 -8.58
CA GLU A 175 6.77 2.62 -8.43
C GLU A 175 5.39 3.23 -8.74
N ASP A 176 5.12 4.41 -8.19
CA ASP A 176 3.86 5.15 -8.34
C ASP A 176 2.60 4.31 -7.99
N ASN A 177 2.76 3.32 -7.12
CA ASN A 177 1.71 2.38 -6.71
C ASN A 177 1.63 2.25 -5.17
N GLY A 178 1.82 3.35 -4.47
CA GLY A 178 1.90 3.40 -3.03
C GLY A 178 0.62 3.88 -2.33
N LEU A 179 0.77 4.16 -1.05
CA LEU A 179 -0.33 4.55 -0.17
C LEU A 179 -0.93 5.91 -0.56
N LEU A 180 -0.11 6.85 -1.07
CA LEU A 180 -0.59 8.17 -1.48
C LEU A 180 -1.53 8.09 -2.68
N LEU A 181 -1.23 7.23 -3.67
CA LEU A 181 -2.15 7.01 -4.79
C LEU A 181 -3.48 6.39 -4.33
N LEU A 182 -3.44 5.47 -3.37
CA LEU A 182 -4.66 4.92 -2.77
C LEU A 182 -5.48 6.03 -2.09
N TYR A 183 -4.84 6.87 -1.28
CA TYR A 183 -5.52 7.98 -0.59
C TYR A 183 -6.10 8.99 -1.57
N GLU A 184 -5.37 9.35 -2.62
CA GLU A 184 -5.88 10.23 -3.68
C GLU A 184 -7.15 9.65 -4.35
N ASN A 185 -7.15 8.36 -4.66
CA ASN A 185 -8.30 7.69 -5.25
C ASN A 185 -9.51 7.66 -4.28
N TRP A 186 -9.28 7.39 -3.00
CA TRP A 186 -10.34 7.42 -1.99
C TRP A 186 -10.86 8.82 -1.72
N LEU A 187 -9.99 9.84 -1.65
CA LEU A 187 -10.40 11.23 -1.50
C LEU A 187 -11.34 11.66 -2.64
N LYS A 188 -11.00 11.32 -3.88
CA LYS A 188 -11.84 11.60 -5.05
C LYS A 188 -13.21 10.90 -4.97
N ALA A 189 -13.20 9.60 -4.62
CA ALA A 189 -14.43 8.82 -4.49
C ALA A 189 -15.34 9.36 -3.38
N ILE A 190 -14.77 9.70 -2.22
CA ILE A 190 -15.48 10.27 -1.08
C ILE A 190 -16.04 11.65 -1.44
N ALA A 191 -15.25 12.53 -2.08
CA ALA A 191 -15.70 13.84 -2.50
C ALA A 191 -16.89 13.77 -3.46
N GLU A 192 -16.87 12.86 -4.44
CA GLU A 192 -18.00 12.64 -5.32
C GLU A 192 -19.28 12.25 -4.57
N ILE A 193 -19.18 11.38 -3.56
CA ILE A 193 -20.32 10.97 -2.74
C ILE A 193 -20.87 12.16 -1.95
N PHE A 194 -20.01 13.00 -1.35
CA PHE A 194 -20.45 14.22 -0.67
C PHE A 194 -21.18 15.19 -1.64
N ILE A 195 -20.63 15.40 -2.83
CA ILE A 195 -21.25 16.25 -3.85
C ILE A 195 -22.64 15.71 -4.24
N GLN A 196 -22.77 14.39 -4.43
CA GLN A 196 -24.02 13.76 -4.84
C GLN A 196 -25.08 13.80 -3.75
N GLN A 197 -24.72 13.49 -2.50
CA GLN A 197 -25.69 13.34 -1.41
C GLN A 197 -25.96 14.63 -0.65
N SER A 198 -24.95 15.48 -0.43
CA SER A 198 -25.08 16.70 0.38
C SER A 198 -24.84 18.00 -0.38
N ARG A 199 -24.50 17.94 -1.67
CA ARG A 199 -24.14 19.10 -2.50
C ARG A 199 -22.92 19.88 -1.97
N PHE A 200 -22.10 19.24 -1.16
CA PHE A 200 -20.89 19.79 -0.57
C PHE A 200 -19.65 19.19 -1.26
N ASP A 201 -18.72 20.03 -1.70
CA ASP A 201 -17.43 19.60 -2.23
C ASP A 201 -16.35 19.75 -1.14
N PRO A 202 -15.94 18.65 -0.48
CA PRO A 202 -14.95 18.73 0.59
C PRO A 202 -13.51 18.96 0.09
N LEU A 203 -13.25 18.93 -1.22
CA LEU A 203 -11.95 19.28 -1.81
C LEU A 203 -11.88 20.74 -2.23
N HIS A 204 -12.91 21.54 -1.92
CA HIS A 204 -12.96 22.95 -2.27
C HIS A 204 -11.97 23.80 -1.46
N THR A 205 -11.68 23.43 -0.21
CA THR A 205 -10.72 24.13 0.65
C THR A 205 -9.68 23.16 1.21
N ALA A 206 -8.49 23.69 1.52
CA ALA A 206 -7.41 22.92 2.13
C ALA A 206 -7.79 22.35 3.51
N GLU A 207 -8.59 23.11 4.29
CA GLU A 207 -9.04 22.69 5.61
C GLU A 207 -9.94 21.45 5.55
N THR A 208 -10.90 21.42 4.62
CA THR A 208 -11.80 20.28 4.48
C THR A 208 -11.11 19.08 3.83
N GLU A 209 -10.19 19.30 2.91
CA GLU A 209 -9.33 18.25 2.37
C GLU A 209 -8.46 17.61 3.46
N GLN A 210 -7.83 18.42 4.32
CA GLN A 210 -7.06 17.91 5.46
C GLN A 210 -7.96 17.11 6.43
N ALA A 211 -9.16 17.63 6.72
CA ALA A 211 -10.11 16.92 7.57
C ALA A 211 -10.54 15.55 7.00
N LEU A 212 -10.66 15.42 5.67
CA LEU A 212 -10.85 14.12 5.03
C LEU A 212 -9.64 13.19 5.23
N GLN A 213 -8.45 13.70 4.99
CA GLN A 213 -7.21 12.93 5.16
C GLN A 213 -7.04 12.42 6.60
N ASP A 214 -7.33 13.26 7.58
CA ASP A 214 -7.22 12.91 9.00
C ASP A 214 -8.21 11.80 9.39
N LYS A 215 -9.42 11.79 8.83
CA LYS A 215 -10.47 10.79 9.10
C LYS A 215 -10.34 9.51 8.27
N MET A 216 -9.58 9.54 7.19
CA MET A 216 -9.45 8.43 6.25
C MET A 216 -9.07 7.10 6.91
N PRO A 217 -8.07 7.01 7.81
CA PRO A 217 -7.69 5.74 8.43
C PRO A 217 -8.84 5.08 9.21
N ASP A 218 -9.67 5.87 9.88
CA ASP A 218 -10.81 5.39 10.65
C ASP A 218 -11.90 4.87 9.70
N TRP A 219 -12.23 5.60 8.64
CA TRP A 219 -13.21 5.18 7.64
C TRP A 219 -12.79 3.89 6.92
N LEU A 220 -11.51 3.75 6.55
CA LEU A 220 -10.98 2.53 5.94
C LEU A 220 -11.05 1.33 6.91
N THR A 221 -10.83 1.58 8.20
CA THR A 221 -10.99 0.55 9.24
C THR A 221 -12.45 0.11 9.36
N MET A 222 -13.40 1.05 9.37
CA MET A 222 -14.84 0.74 9.37
C MET A 222 -15.26 -0.03 8.12
N ALA A 223 -14.77 0.37 6.95
CA ALA A 223 -15.08 -0.28 5.67
C ALA A 223 -14.63 -1.75 5.59
N SER A 224 -13.63 -2.12 6.38
CA SER A 224 -13.14 -3.52 6.44
C SER A 224 -14.11 -4.46 7.16
N SER A 225 -15.08 -3.94 7.92
CA SER A 225 -16.01 -4.73 8.74
C SER A 225 -17.49 -4.43 8.50
N ALA A 226 -17.83 -3.37 7.77
CA ALA A 226 -19.18 -2.93 7.48
C ALA A 226 -19.45 -2.89 5.98
N SER A 227 -20.72 -3.00 5.57
CA SER A 227 -21.13 -2.87 4.16
C SER A 227 -21.13 -1.42 3.67
N SER A 228 -21.29 -0.46 4.58
CA SER A 228 -21.23 0.97 4.30
C SER A 228 -20.57 1.72 5.45
N VAL A 229 -20.09 2.92 5.17
CA VAL A 229 -19.43 3.82 6.13
C VAL A 229 -20.13 5.17 6.10
N GLN A 230 -20.50 5.67 7.28
CA GLN A 230 -20.99 7.03 7.47
C GLN A 230 -19.80 7.99 7.50
N LEU A 231 -19.86 9.01 6.66
CA LEU A 231 -18.84 10.04 6.49
C LEU A 231 -19.37 11.36 7.03
N GLU A 232 -18.55 12.06 7.79
CA GLU A 232 -18.90 13.36 8.35
C GLU A 232 -17.74 14.35 8.21
N VAL A 233 -18.04 15.55 7.72
CA VAL A 233 -17.09 16.67 7.67
C VAL A 233 -17.77 17.92 8.18
N GLU A 234 -17.12 18.63 9.09
CA GLU A 234 -17.56 19.93 9.58
C GLU A 234 -16.91 21.05 8.77
N TYR A 235 -17.73 21.97 8.28
CA TYR A 235 -17.26 23.15 7.59
C TYR A 235 -18.19 24.33 7.88
N ASP A 236 -17.61 25.47 8.28
CA ASP A 236 -18.32 26.72 8.62
C ASP A 236 -19.48 26.51 9.63
N GLY A 237 -19.26 25.65 10.62
CA GLY A 237 -20.25 25.31 11.67
C GLY A 237 -21.40 24.42 11.20
N VAL A 238 -21.32 23.88 9.97
CA VAL A 238 -22.28 22.93 9.41
C VAL A 238 -21.64 21.55 9.28
N THR A 239 -22.32 20.52 9.81
CA THR A 239 -21.90 19.13 9.62
C THR A 239 -22.50 18.58 8.33
N HIS A 240 -21.65 18.27 7.35
CA HIS A 240 -22.03 17.58 6.13
C HIS A 240 -21.88 16.10 6.32
N GLN A 241 -22.89 15.32 5.92
CA GLN A 241 -22.92 13.88 6.04
C GLN A 241 -23.11 13.23 4.67
N ALA A 242 -22.46 12.07 4.51
CA ALA A 242 -22.61 11.21 3.36
C ALA A 242 -22.41 9.75 3.75
N GLU A 243 -22.89 8.81 2.94
CA GLU A 243 -22.69 7.38 3.15
C GLU A 243 -22.04 6.76 1.91
N ILE A 244 -20.96 6.04 2.10
CA ILE A 244 -20.28 5.30 1.04
C ILE A 244 -20.36 3.79 1.28
N GLU A 245 -20.71 3.03 0.27
CA GLU A 245 -20.60 1.57 0.33
C GLU A 245 -19.13 1.13 0.35
N SER A 246 -18.81 0.11 1.15
CA SER A 246 -17.43 -0.42 1.23
C SER A 246 -16.92 -0.92 -0.11
N LEU A 247 -17.79 -1.43 -0.98
CA LEU A 247 -17.46 -1.78 -2.37
C LEU A 247 -17.02 -0.56 -3.20
N GLY A 248 -17.54 0.64 -2.92
CA GLY A 248 -17.09 1.86 -3.57
C GLY A 248 -15.63 2.20 -3.24
N LEU A 249 -15.23 2.03 -1.97
CA LEU A 249 -13.83 2.21 -1.57
C LEU A 249 -12.91 1.15 -2.18
N ILE A 250 -13.36 -0.11 -2.26
CA ILE A 250 -12.61 -1.18 -2.93
C ILE A 250 -12.47 -0.89 -4.43
N ALA A 251 -13.53 -0.39 -5.08
CA ALA A 251 -13.49 0.01 -6.47
C ALA A 251 -12.50 1.15 -6.75
N ALA A 252 -12.44 2.15 -5.86
CA ALA A 252 -11.47 3.25 -5.96
C ALA A 252 -10.01 2.75 -5.85
N ALA A 253 -9.77 1.71 -5.06
CA ALA A 253 -8.45 1.09 -4.90
C ALA A 253 -8.08 0.09 -6.02
N ALA A 254 -9.04 -0.32 -6.85
CA ALA A 254 -8.87 -1.40 -7.83
C ALA A 254 -7.65 -1.23 -8.77
N PRO A 255 -7.30 -0.04 -9.30
CA PRO A 255 -6.12 0.11 -10.15
C PRO A 255 -4.81 -0.30 -9.45
N VAL A 256 -4.65 0.12 -8.18
CA VAL A 256 -3.48 -0.23 -7.36
C VAL A 256 -3.46 -1.74 -7.06
N TYR A 257 -4.60 -2.30 -6.66
CA TYR A 257 -4.71 -3.73 -6.34
C TYR A 257 -4.46 -4.61 -7.57
N GLN A 258 -4.94 -4.22 -8.75
CA GLN A 258 -4.69 -4.93 -10.01
C GLN A 258 -3.21 -4.94 -10.38
N SER A 259 -2.51 -3.83 -10.17
CA SER A 259 -1.07 -3.74 -10.37
C SER A 259 -0.32 -4.71 -9.44
N ILE A 260 -0.68 -4.75 -8.15
CA ILE A 260 -0.12 -5.70 -7.17
C ILE A 260 -0.38 -7.15 -7.62
N VAL A 261 -1.62 -7.51 -7.98
CA VAL A 261 -1.99 -8.85 -8.43
C VAL A 261 -1.23 -9.26 -9.68
N SER A 262 -1.08 -8.36 -10.65
CA SER A 262 -0.37 -8.65 -11.90
C SER A 262 1.11 -8.95 -11.67
N ASN A 263 1.78 -8.14 -10.84
CA ASN A 263 3.17 -8.36 -10.47
C ASN A 263 3.34 -9.62 -9.60
N LEU A 264 2.41 -9.88 -8.69
CA LEU A 264 2.41 -11.09 -7.88
C LEU A 264 2.32 -12.36 -8.73
N ARG A 265 1.42 -12.39 -9.74
CA ARG A 265 1.30 -13.51 -10.67
C ARG A 265 2.57 -13.73 -11.51
N ALA A 266 3.28 -12.66 -11.86
CA ALA A 266 4.56 -12.76 -12.57
C ALA A 266 5.69 -13.32 -11.67
N LEU A 267 5.55 -13.15 -10.35
CA LEU A 267 6.54 -13.55 -9.35
C LEU A 267 6.39 -15.03 -8.93
N ILE A 268 5.21 -15.61 -9.09
CA ILE A 268 4.87 -16.99 -8.66
C ILE A 268 4.74 -17.88 -9.88
N LYS A 269 5.31 -19.09 -9.84
CA LYS A 269 5.17 -20.09 -10.91
C LYS A 269 3.79 -20.77 -10.83
N ALA A 270 3.31 -21.29 -11.96
CA ALA A 270 1.97 -21.86 -12.05
C ALA A 270 1.72 -23.05 -11.10
N GLU A 271 2.77 -23.82 -10.78
CA GLU A 271 2.71 -24.97 -9.89
C GLU A 271 2.93 -24.64 -8.41
N GLU A 272 3.21 -23.39 -8.09
CA GLU A 272 3.52 -22.95 -6.71
C GLU A 272 2.28 -22.41 -6.03
N THR A 273 2.12 -22.79 -4.76
CA THR A 273 1.09 -22.21 -3.88
C THR A 273 1.71 -21.06 -3.10
N PRO A 274 1.19 -19.83 -3.20
CA PRO A 274 1.73 -18.71 -2.44
C PRO A 274 1.22 -18.69 -0.99
N ALA A 275 2.10 -18.32 -0.06
CA ALA A 275 1.74 -17.85 1.28
C ALA A 275 1.94 -16.32 1.32
N LEU A 276 0.84 -15.57 1.21
CA LEU A 276 0.88 -14.12 1.04
C LEU A 276 0.88 -13.43 2.40
N GLN A 277 1.99 -12.79 2.76
CA GLN A 277 2.13 -12.06 4.01
C GLN A 277 1.89 -10.56 3.75
N LEU A 278 0.80 -10.02 4.26
CA LEU A 278 0.52 -8.60 4.20
C LEU A 278 1.10 -7.88 5.42
N SER A 279 1.93 -6.87 5.19
CA SER A 279 2.33 -5.95 6.27
C SER A 279 1.10 -5.37 6.96
N ASP A 280 1.25 -4.82 8.16
CA ASP A 280 0.14 -4.19 8.90
C ASP A 280 -0.53 -3.05 8.13
N ARG A 281 0.19 -2.37 7.25
CA ARG A 281 -0.35 -1.34 6.35
C ARG A 281 -1.21 -1.96 5.25
N ALA A 282 -0.66 -2.93 4.54
CA ALA A 282 -1.38 -3.65 3.49
C ALA A 282 -2.61 -4.41 4.04
N ALA A 283 -2.50 -4.98 5.24
CA ALA A 283 -3.58 -5.70 5.91
C ALA A 283 -4.81 -4.82 6.23
N ARG A 284 -4.62 -3.52 6.40
CA ARG A 284 -5.69 -2.55 6.68
C ARG A 284 -6.37 -1.98 5.44
N MET A 285 -5.89 -2.32 4.25
CA MET A 285 -6.49 -1.82 3.01
C MET A 285 -7.78 -2.57 2.70
N PRO A 286 -8.94 -1.87 2.59
CA PRO A 286 -10.23 -2.50 2.36
C PRO A 286 -10.21 -3.41 1.13
N GLY A 287 -10.60 -4.68 1.32
CA GLY A 287 -10.71 -5.67 0.24
C GLY A 287 -9.41 -6.17 -0.39
N LEU A 288 -8.22 -5.67 0.01
CA LEU A 288 -6.95 -6.13 -0.57
C LEU A 288 -6.70 -7.61 -0.28
N ALA A 289 -6.86 -8.03 0.97
CA ALA A 289 -6.66 -9.44 1.37
C ALA A 289 -7.58 -10.38 0.57
N ASP A 290 -8.85 -10.03 0.42
CA ASP A 290 -9.82 -10.83 -0.33
C ASP A 290 -9.54 -10.82 -1.83
N THR A 291 -9.13 -9.69 -2.38
CA THR A 291 -8.68 -9.57 -3.78
C THR A 291 -7.49 -10.48 -4.06
N LEU A 292 -6.50 -10.49 -3.17
CA LEU A 292 -5.32 -11.34 -3.30
C LEU A 292 -5.68 -12.83 -3.16
N ARG A 293 -6.48 -13.19 -2.15
CA ARG A 293 -6.95 -14.58 -1.95
C ARG A 293 -7.70 -15.10 -3.16
N THR A 294 -8.60 -14.30 -3.72
CA THR A 294 -9.44 -14.70 -4.86
C THR A 294 -8.66 -14.73 -6.18
N ARG A 295 -7.73 -13.77 -6.40
CA ARG A 295 -7.11 -13.59 -7.71
C ARG A 295 -5.72 -14.19 -7.83
N ALA A 296 -4.98 -14.34 -6.74
CA ALA A 296 -3.64 -14.90 -6.77
C ALA A 296 -3.58 -16.35 -6.25
N GLY A 297 -4.64 -16.79 -5.58
CA GLY A 297 -4.67 -18.09 -4.90
C GLY A 297 -3.81 -18.12 -3.64
N GLY A 298 -3.75 -19.27 -2.98
CA GLY A 298 -2.99 -19.46 -1.76
C GLY A 298 -3.64 -18.86 -0.51
N GLU A 299 -2.89 -18.80 0.57
CA GLU A 299 -3.36 -18.34 1.87
C GLU A 299 -2.80 -16.96 2.20
N VAL A 300 -3.63 -16.08 2.80
CA VAL A 300 -3.25 -14.71 3.16
C VAL A 300 -3.05 -14.62 4.67
N PHE A 301 -1.87 -14.16 5.07
CA PHE A 301 -1.44 -13.97 6.46
C PHE A 301 -1.31 -12.47 6.74
N LEU A 302 -2.12 -11.96 7.66
CA LEU A 302 -2.10 -10.56 8.07
C LEU A 302 -1.10 -10.38 9.20
N LEU A 303 -0.13 -9.50 9.00
CA LEU A 303 0.88 -9.20 10.01
C LEU A 303 0.41 -8.05 10.92
N GLU A 304 0.72 -8.18 12.20
CA GLU A 304 0.42 -7.15 13.19
C GLU A 304 1.35 -5.91 13.05
N SER A 305 0.91 -4.80 13.62
CA SER A 305 1.72 -3.58 13.65
C SER A 305 3.05 -3.81 14.37
N GLY A 306 4.16 -3.44 13.72
CA GLY A 306 5.50 -3.64 14.22
C GLY A 306 6.06 -5.06 14.07
N ALA A 307 5.36 -5.99 13.40
CA ALA A 307 5.80 -7.38 13.20
C ALA A 307 7.21 -7.47 12.60
N THR A 308 7.51 -6.63 11.59
CA THR A 308 8.84 -6.56 10.94
C THR A 308 9.93 -6.20 11.94
N ALA A 309 9.76 -5.11 12.68
CA ALA A 309 10.76 -4.67 13.67
C ALA A 309 10.89 -5.66 14.85
N ARG A 310 9.76 -6.24 15.35
CA ARG A 310 9.81 -7.29 16.36
C ARG A 310 10.49 -8.56 15.84
N GLY A 311 10.25 -8.93 14.60
CA GLY A 311 10.91 -10.08 13.98
C GLY A 311 12.43 -9.88 13.84
N LEU A 312 12.87 -8.64 13.63
CA LEU A 312 14.29 -8.28 13.65
C LEU A 312 14.85 -8.39 15.06
N ILE A 313 14.27 -7.72 16.04
CA ILE A 313 14.82 -7.69 17.42
C ILE A 313 14.93 -9.08 18.06
N LYS A 314 13.98 -9.97 17.77
CA LYS A 314 13.98 -11.35 18.31
C LYS A 314 15.06 -12.26 17.71
N ARG A 315 15.51 -11.99 16.48
CA ARG A 315 16.41 -12.88 15.73
C ARG A 315 17.75 -12.25 15.37
N CYS A 316 17.86 -10.94 15.55
CA CYS A 316 19.07 -10.20 15.21
C CYS A 316 20.26 -10.66 16.08
N LYS A 317 21.39 -10.84 15.43
CA LYS A 317 22.69 -10.96 16.09
C LYS A 317 23.53 -9.75 15.72
N PRO A 318 24.17 -9.07 16.68
CA PRO A 318 25.03 -7.93 16.38
C PRO A 318 26.11 -8.33 15.36
N GLN A 319 26.28 -7.54 14.32
CA GLN A 319 27.32 -7.73 13.32
C GLN A 319 28.62 -7.08 13.83
N LEU A 320 29.37 -7.79 14.65
CA LEU A 320 30.61 -7.29 15.27
C LEU A 320 31.87 -7.55 14.40
N SER A 321 31.75 -7.59 13.08
CA SER A 321 32.87 -7.83 12.20
C SER A 321 33.65 -6.57 11.87
N SER A 322 34.98 -6.68 11.80
CA SER A 322 35.92 -5.61 11.38
C SER A 322 35.76 -5.12 9.95
N GLY A 323 34.78 -5.65 9.20
CA GLY A 323 34.52 -5.35 7.79
C GLY A 323 33.35 -4.38 7.53
N GLY A 324 32.78 -3.77 8.57
CA GLY A 324 31.60 -2.88 8.45
C GLY A 324 30.27 -3.63 8.49
N LEU A 325 29.17 -2.87 8.55
CA LEU A 325 27.81 -3.39 8.53
C LEU A 325 27.42 -3.80 7.11
N THR A 326 26.80 -4.98 6.98
CA THR A 326 26.26 -5.48 5.72
C THR A 326 24.78 -5.76 5.85
N LEU A 327 24.02 -5.56 4.76
CA LEU A 327 22.61 -5.92 4.72
C LEU A 327 22.46 -7.45 4.70
N SER A 328 21.91 -8.03 5.78
CA SER A 328 21.54 -9.43 5.81
C SER A 328 20.25 -9.64 5.01
N ARG A 329 20.24 -10.62 4.12
CA ARG A 329 19.08 -11.03 3.34
C ARG A 329 18.58 -12.43 3.72
N HIS A 330 18.96 -12.90 4.91
CA HIS A 330 18.55 -14.21 5.44
C HIS A 330 18.50 -14.19 6.96
N MET A 331 17.63 -15.00 7.55
CA MET A 331 17.51 -15.23 9.00
C MET A 331 16.97 -16.63 9.29
N ALA A 332 17.29 -17.17 10.47
CA ALA A 332 16.63 -18.37 10.98
C ALA A 332 15.17 -18.09 11.38
N TRP A 333 14.30 -19.09 11.37
CA TRP A 333 12.96 -18.98 11.95
C TRP A 333 13.02 -19.03 13.48
N ASP A 334 12.03 -18.39 14.12
CA ASP A 334 11.85 -18.39 15.58
C ASP A 334 10.42 -18.74 16.00
N GLN A 335 9.58 -19.10 15.05
CA GLN A 335 8.19 -19.55 15.27
C GLN A 335 7.95 -20.92 14.64
N SER A 336 6.97 -21.65 15.16
CA SER A 336 6.57 -22.96 14.63
C SER A 336 6.13 -22.86 13.17
N PRO A 337 6.40 -23.88 12.35
CA PRO A 337 5.92 -23.97 10.98
C PRO A 337 4.39 -23.89 10.91
N VAL A 338 3.89 -23.48 9.77
CA VAL A 338 2.46 -23.52 9.44
C VAL A 338 2.28 -24.24 8.11
N SER A 339 1.36 -25.20 8.07
CA SER A 339 0.99 -25.88 6.82
C SER A 339 -0.01 -25.01 6.08
N VAL A 340 0.31 -24.68 4.84
CA VAL A 340 -0.57 -23.95 3.93
C VAL A 340 -1.39 -24.98 3.18
N SER A 341 -2.71 -24.93 3.34
CA SER A 341 -3.59 -25.74 2.53
C SER A 341 -3.55 -25.22 1.10
N ASN A 342 -3.35 -26.13 0.14
CA ASN A 342 -3.73 -25.86 -1.23
C ASN A 342 -5.26 -25.66 -1.25
N SER A 343 -5.73 -24.46 -0.93
CA SER A 343 -6.97 -24.07 -1.54
C SER A 343 -6.61 -23.96 -3.02
N GLU A 344 -6.96 -24.98 -3.81
CA GLU A 344 -7.11 -24.79 -5.25
C GLU A 344 -7.75 -23.42 -5.38
N ALA A 345 -7.11 -22.51 -6.11
CA ALA A 345 -7.68 -21.21 -6.43
C ALA A 345 -9.11 -21.52 -6.81
N ALA A 346 -10.04 -21.19 -5.93
CA ALA A 346 -11.33 -21.84 -5.88
C ALA A 346 -11.92 -21.74 -7.29
N GLY A 347 -11.86 -22.86 -8.02
CA GLY A 347 -12.59 -23.03 -9.25
C GLY A 347 -14.11 -23.08 -8.99
N GLU A 348 -14.51 -22.79 -7.77
CA GLU A 348 -15.82 -22.41 -7.28
C GLU A 348 -15.75 -21.03 -6.60
N GLY A 349 -15.05 -20.08 -7.21
CA GLY A 349 -15.29 -18.68 -6.93
C GLY A 349 -16.74 -18.42 -7.27
N GLY A 350 -17.55 -18.01 -6.30
CA GLY A 350 -18.90 -17.55 -6.57
C GLY A 350 -18.87 -16.62 -7.76
N LEU A 351 -19.89 -16.67 -8.60
CA LEU A 351 -20.00 -15.81 -9.80
C LEU A 351 -19.64 -14.38 -9.44
N PRO A 352 -18.91 -13.65 -10.32
CA PRO A 352 -18.65 -12.24 -10.11
C PRO A 352 -19.97 -11.52 -9.84
N THR A 353 -20.08 -10.82 -8.73
CA THR A 353 -21.31 -10.12 -8.35
C THR A 353 -21.35 -8.69 -8.86
N HIS A 354 -20.19 -8.11 -9.14
CA HIS A 354 -20.09 -6.70 -9.55
C HIS A 354 -19.00 -6.50 -10.61
N LEU A 355 -19.23 -5.52 -11.49
CA LEU A 355 -18.22 -4.93 -12.38
C LEU A 355 -17.73 -3.62 -11.76
N LEU A 356 -16.42 -3.48 -11.61
CA LEU A 356 -15.80 -2.26 -11.09
C LEU A 356 -15.37 -1.37 -12.26
N PHE A 357 -15.86 -0.13 -12.29
CA PHE A 357 -15.45 0.87 -13.27
C PHE A 357 -15.19 2.21 -12.58
N GLY A 358 -13.98 2.71 -12.72
CA GLY A 358 -13.53 3.85 -11.94
C GLY A 358 -13.60 3.52 -10.44
N HIS A 359 -14.30 4.35 -9.67
CA HIS A 359 -14.55 4.15 -8.24
C HIS A 359 -15.98 3.65 -7.94
N ARG A 360 -16.69 3.10 -8.94
CA ARG A 360 -18.06 2.59 -8.79
C ARG A 360 -18.13 1.09 -9.02
N ALA A 361 -18.91 0.43 -8.17
CA ALA A 361 -19.30 -0.96 -8.34
C ALA A 361 -20.69 -1.02 -9.02
N HIS A 362 -20.79 -1.76 -10.10
CA HIS A 362 -22.03 -2.01 -10.83
C HIS A 362 -22.42 -3.47 -10.63
N SER A 363 -23.55 -3.73 -9.95
CA SER A 363 -24.03 -5.09 -9.75
C SER A 363 -24.18 -5.81 -11.09
N LEU A 364 -23.85 -7.09 -11.11
CA LEU A 364 -24.11 -7.98 -12.26
C LEU A 364 -25.36 -8.82 -12.06
N ASP A 365 -26.06 -8.68 -10.91
CA ASP A 365 -27.32 -9.34 -10.65
C ASP A 365 -28.45 -8.70 -11.49
N GLY A 366 -29.26 -9.50 -12.11
CA GLY A 366 -30.44 -9.07 -12.90
C GLY A 366 -30.19 -8.93 -14.39
N ASP A 367 -30.74 -7.88 -14.99
CA ASP A 367 -30.70 -7.68 -16.46
C ASP A 367 -29.27 -7.43 -16.97
N PRO A 368 -28.98 -7.79 -18.23
CA PRO A 368 -27.67 -7.58 -18.86
C PRO A 368 -27.19 -6.14 -18.73
N LEU A 369 -25.90 -5.98 -18.39
CA LEU A 369 -25.25 -4.67 -18.27
C LEU A 369 -24.58 -4.31 -19.60
N VAL A 370 -25.07 -3.27 -20.25
CA VAL A 370 -24.52 -2.73 -21.50
C VAL A 370 -23.44 -1.70 -21.20
N LEU A 371 -22.28 -1.84 -21.82
CA LEU A 371 -21.18 -0.89 -21.72
C LEU A 371 -21.01 -0.17 -23.05
N GLY A 372 -20.91 1.17 -23.02
CA GLY A 372 -20.74 1.95 -24.24
C GLY A 372 -20.73 3.46 -23.99
N SER A 373 -20.71 4.22 -25.08
CA SER A 373 -20.65 5.70 -25.05
C SER A 373 -21.99 6.39 -25.25
N GLN A 374 -23.10 5.64 -25.29
CA GLN A 374 -24.45 6.22 -25.41
C GLN A 374 -25.42 5.45 -24.52
N VAL A 375 -26.04 6.16 -23.59
CA VAL A 375 -27.06 5.65 -22.67
C VAL A 375 -28.38 5.41 -23.42
N SER A 376 -29.12 4.35 -23.05
CA SER A 376 -30.49 4.08 -23.46
C SER A 376 -31.35 3.93 -22.22
N ASP A 377 -32.57 4.49 -22.24
CA ASP A 377 -33.48 4.45 -21.10
C ASP A 377 -34.13 3.06 -20.89
N ASP A 378 -34.04 2.17 -21.87
CA ASP A 378 -34.68 0.85 -21.88
C ASP A 378 -33.78 -0.29 -21.41
N GLU A 379 -32.49 -0.05 -21.16
CA GLU A 379 -31.49 -1.07 -20.78
C GLU A 379 -30.65 -0.60 -19.58
N ARG A 380 -30.06 -1.54 -18.83
CA ARG A 380 -29.04 -1.20 -17.81
C ARG A 380 -27.73 -0.81 -18.48
N TRP A 381 -27.32 0.45 -18.32
CA TRP A 381 -26.14 0.99 -18.95
C TRP A 381 -25.04 1.35 -17.97
N LEU A 382 -23.80 1.05 -18.38
CA LEU A 382 -22.59 1.66 -17.86
C LEU A 382 -22.04 2.61 -18.93
N ASP A 383 -22.18 3.92 -18.64
CA ASP A 383 -21.70 4.97 -19.53
C ASP A 383 -20.18 5.10 -19.40
N LEU A 384 -19.49 4.81 -20.50
CA LEU A 384 -18.04 4.92 -20.64
C LEU A 384 -17.65 6.28 -21.27
N GLN A 385 -18.38 7.36 -20.92
CA GLN A 385 -18.25 8.71 -21.53
C GLN A 385 -16.84 9.32 -21.47
N GLN A 386 -15.92 8.78 -20.72
CA GLN A 386 -14.55 9.25 -20.77
C GLN A 386 -13.94 8.87 -22.11
N LYS A 387 -13.83 9.87 -22.96
CA LYS A 387 -13.11 10.05 -24.24
C LYS A 387 -12.06 8.97 -24.55
N MET A 388 -12.49 7.70 -24.67
CA MET A 388 -11.63 6.66 -25.22
C MET A 388 -11.81 6.64 -26.74
N PRO A 389 -10.79 6.99 -27.52
CA PRO A 389 -10.88 6.90 -28.99
C PRO A 389 -11.24 5.47 -29.40
N GLY A 390 -12.28 5.31 -30.21
CA GLY A 390 -12.72 3.99 -30.69
C GLY A 390 -13.83 3.32 -29.89
N MET A 391 -14.35 3.94 -28.82
CA MET A 391 -15.48 3.42 -28.07
C MET A 391 -16.77 3.47 -28.90
N SER A 392 -17.44 2.32 -29.06
CA SER A 392 -18.74 2.22 -29.74
C SER A 392 -19.88 2.64 -28.80
N ARG A 393 -20.99 3.10 -29.37
CA ARG A 393 -22.21 3.48 -28.60
C ARG A 393 -22.67 2.33 -27.71
N ARG A 394 -22.84 1.15 -28.27
CA ARG A 394 -22.97 -0.14 -27.58
C ARG A 394 -21.68 -0.91 -27.87
N HIS A 395 -20.82 -1.02 -26.86
CA HIS A 395 -19.47 -1.58 -27.06
C HIS A 395 -19.44 -3.08 -26.74
N CYS A 396 -19.87 -3.43 -25.55
CA CYS A 396 -20.04 -4.82 -25.16
C CYS A 396 -21.19 -4.96 -24.15
N VAL A 397 -21.61 -6.19 -23.91
CA VAL A 397 -22.65 -6.55 -22.94
C VAL A 397 -22.14 -7.62 -22.03
N VAL A 398 -22.32 -7.44 -20.73
CA VAL A 398 -22.07 -8.47 -19.71
C VAL A 398 -23.41 -9.07 -19.31
N SER A 399 -23.59 -10.37 -19.50
CA SER A 399 -24.82 -11.09 -19.17
C SER A 399 -24.52 -12.42 -18.49
N LEU A 400 -25.47 -12.91 -17.69
CA LEU A 400 -25.41 -14.25 -17.12
C LEU A 400 -26.04 -15.24 -18.11
N ASP A 401 -25.25 -16.21 -18.60
CA ASP A 401 -25.71 -17.28 -19.47
C ASP A 401 -25.26 -18.63 -18.92
N ASN A 402 -26.21 -19.56 -18.76
CA ASN A 402 -25.96 -20.91 -18.23
C ASN A 402 -25.16 -20.94 -16.90
N GLY A 403 -25.35 -19.93 -16.04
CA GLY A 403 -24.66 -19.84 -14.77
C GLY A 403 -23.23 -19.30 -14.84
N GLN A 404 -22.83 -18.72 -15.98
CA GLN A 404 -21.54 -18.06 -16.17
C GLN A 404 -21.74 -16.65 -16.71
N PHE A 405 -20.87 -15.70 -16.34
CA PHE A 405 -20.90 -14.38 -16.95
C PHE A 405 -20.18 -14.38 -18.28
N VAL A 406 -20.90 -13.92 -19.30
CA VAL A 406 -20.44 -13.86 -20.67
C VAL A 406 -20.32 -12.40 -21.09
N VAL A 407 -19.17 -12.04 -21.66
CA VAL A 407 -18.95 -10.74 -22.31
C VAL A 407 -19.13 -10.91 -23.81
N THR A 408 -20.13 -10.21 -24.37
CA THR A 408 -20.41 -10.24 -25.82
C THR A 408 -19.97 -8.93 -26.46
N ASP A 409 -19.14 -9.01 -27.49
CA ASP A 409 -18.61 -7.86 -28.22
C ASP A 409 -19.60 -7.36 -29.29
N TYR A 410 -19.92 -6.08 -29.26
CA TYR A 410 -20.69 -5.35 -30.27
C TYR A 410 -19.89 -4.17 -30.85
N SER A 411 -18.61 -4.10 -30.50
CA SER A 411 -17.78 -2.95 -30.86
C SER A 411 -17.30 -2.98 -32.31
N ARG A 412 -16.96 -1.81 -32.83
CA ARG A 412 -16.38 -1.68 -34.19
C ARG A 412 -14.91 -2.14 -34.23
N TYR A 413 -14.19 -1.98 -33.14
CA TYR A 413 -12.74 -2.20 -33.12
C TYR A 413 -12.33 -3.40 -32.25
N GLY A 414 -13.25 -4.08 -31.64
CA GLY A 414 -13.06 -5.26 -30.79
C GLY A 414 -12.98 -4.93 -29.31
N THR A 415 -13.44 -5.86 -28.50
CA THR A 415 -13.32 -5.87 -27.04
C THR A 415 -12.19 -6.83 -26.64
N TYR A 416 -11.45 -6.49 -25.59
CA TYR A 416 -10.38 -7.33 -25.05
C TYR A 416 -10.73 -7.76 -23.63
N LEU A 417 -10.66 -9.04 -23.36
CA LEU A 417 -10.82 -9.63 -22.02
C LEU A 417 -9.49 -10.25 -21.58
N ASN A 418 -8.94 -9.80 -20.47
CA ASN A 418 -7.63 -10.26 -19.97
C ASN A 418 -6.48 -10.17 -21.03
N GLY A 419 -6.51 -9.14 -21.87
CA GLY A 419 -5.52 -8.91 -22.92
C GLY A 419 -5.75 -9.69 -24.22
N HIS A 420 -6.76 -10.54 -24.28
CA HIS A 420 -7.14 -11.31 -25.48
C HIS A 420 -8.37 -10.69 -26.15
N ARG A 421 -8.31 -10.53 -27.47
CA ARG A 421 -9.47 -10.05 -28.22
C ARG A 421 -10.59 -11.09 -28.19
N ILE A 422 -11.81 -10.63 -27.97
CA ILE A 422 -13.00 -11.47 -27.99
C ILE A 422 -13.48 -11.62 -29.45
N ASP A 423 -13.75 -12.84 -29.88
CA ASP A 423 -14.44 -13.16 -31.14
C ASP A 423 -15.90 -13.53 -30.83
N GLY A 424 -16.78 -12.52 -30.85
CA GLY A 424 -18.20 -12.65 -30.52
C GLY A 424 -18.46 -12.65 -29.01
N SER A 425 -18.26 -13.75 -28.31
CA SER A 425 -18.48 -13.85 -26.86
C SER A 425 -17.36 -14.60 -26.16
N ALA A 426 -17.05 -14.22 -24.91
CA ALA A 426 -16.11 -14.89 -24.04
C ALA A 426 -16.64 -14.99 -22.61
N VAL A 427 -16.24 -16.03 -21.87
CA VAL A 427 -16.60 -16.33 -20.48
C VAL A 427 -15.50 -15.90 -19.53
#